data_2dcbc0fa4dc963e96a7a100f601169fb
#
_entry.id   2dcbc0fa4dc963e96a7a100f601169fb
#
_cell.length_a   1.000
_cell.length_b   1.000
_cell.length_c   1.000
_cell.angle_alpha   90.00
_cell.angle_beta   90.00
_cell.angle_gamma   90.00
#
_symmetry.space_group_name_H-M   'P 1'
#
loop_
_entity.id
_entity.type
_entity.pdbx_description
1 polymer ?
#
loop_
_entity_poly.entity_id
_entity_poly.type
_entity_poly.pdbx_seq_one_letter_code
_entity_poly.pdbx_strand_id
1 'polypeptide(L)'
;MVESTILSAEASVRDVNFDIIKCSKTCQDVLASLRSVEHFLCDFEVLSSDRDVAFFHNRVFFLSRISISLKCTMGSIISCCEYGCIADANTLLRKYRDDLFFYLYILVYDSEKKSGAESKALFEMEHNIDSWLQNELNHLNINSVLKAIASSPELNDAIKSYKLKSDFDRISRRLNSFVHGNGYWFYNQPSNDYKGSELAIEMAKICNDAKYVTVVFLFLLMLCTPIATMSTDYIACLDSGIQPPDGSQYWVAPFIQEFLVENESLISENCLQYLRDNTSMEI
;
A
#
# COMPACT_ATOMS: atom_id res chain seq x y z
N MET A 1 36.30 -12.94 -43.91
CA MET A 1 35.24 -11.96 -44.08
C MET A 1 33.88 -12.60 -43.73
N VAL A 2 33.77 -13.26 -42.57
CA VAL A 2 32.56 -13.94 -42.07
C VAL A 2 32.36 -13.67 -40.56
N GLU A 3 33.21 -12.86 -39.92
CA GLU A 3 33.14 -12.64 -38.45
C GLU A 3 32.57 -11.27 -38.02
N SER A 4 32.05 -10.46 -38.94
CA SER A 4 31.55 -9.11 -38.58
C SER A 4 30.01 -8.99 -38.60
N THR A 5 29.26 -10.10 -38.69
CA THR A 5 27.78 -10.06 -38.85
C THR A 5 27.04 -10.71 -37.65
N ILE A 6 27.71 -11.09 -36.60
CA ILE A 6 27.07 -11.75 -35.44
C ILE A 6 26.97 -10.79 -34.19
N LEU A 7 27.23 -9.53 -34.36
CA LEU A 7 27.12 -8.54 -33.30
C LEU A 7 26.08 -7.42 -33.58
N SER A 8 25.04 -7.68 -34.36
CA SER A 8 23.76 -7.06 -34.09
C SER A 8 23.14 -7.85 -32.95
N ALA A 9 23.54 -7.56 -31.72
CA ALA A 9 22.87 -8.08 -30.55
C ALA A 9 21.37 -7.89 -30.78
N GLU A 10 20.62 -8.97 -30.86
CA GLU A 10 19.17 -8.91 -30.76
C GLU A 10 18.92 -8.16 -29.44
N ALA A 11 18.40 -6.91 -29.55
CA ALA A 11 18.04 -6.14 -28.40
C ALA A 11 17.12 -7.02 -27.56
N SER A 12 17.42 -7.18 -26.27
CA SER A 12 16.57 -8.01 -25.43
C SER A 12 15.16 -7.41 -25.46
N VAL A 13 14.12 -8.20 -25.30
CA VAL A 13 12.74 -7.73 -25.20
C VAL A 13 12.63 -6.60 -24.17
N ARG A 14 13.41 -6.71 -23.12
CA ARG A 14 13.52 -5.72 -22.05
C ARG A 14 14.04 -4.38 -22.57
N ASP A 15 15.02 -4.37 -23.44
CA ASP A 15 15.57 -3.16 -24.04
C ASP A 15 14.57 -2.51 -25.01
N VAL A 16 13.85 -3.32 -25.80
CA VAL A 16 12.80 -2.84 -26.69
C VAL A 16 11.65 -2.20 -25.92
N ASN A 17 11.18 -2.84 -24.85
CA ASN A 17 10.12 -2.29 -24.01
C ASN A 17 10.58 -0.99 -23.32
N PHE A 18 11.81 -0.94 -22.85
CA PHE A 18 12.38 0.27 -22.24
C PHE A 18 12.36 1.45 -23.19
N ASP A 19 12.78 1.26 -24.44
CA ASP A 19 12.76 2.32 -25.45
C ASP A 19 11.34 2.77 -25.80
N ILE A 20 10.38 1.84 -25.92
CA ILE A 20 8.97 2.15 -26.15
C ILE A 20 8.42 2.99 -25.00
N ILE A 21 8.66 2.58 -23.76
CA ILE A 21 8.16 3.26 -22.55
C ILE A 21 8.79 4.63 -22.44
N LYS A 22 10.10 4.76 -22.67
CA LYS A 22 10.83 6.02 -22.62
C LYS A 22 10.29 7.05 -23.62
N CYS A 23 9.89 6.62 -24.81
CA CYS A 23 9.35 7.48 -25.86
C CYS A 23 7.84 7.75 -25.73
N SER A 24 7.12 6.96 -24.93
CA SER A 24 5.67 7.09 -24.75
C SER A 24 5.33 8.08 -23.65
N LYS A 25 4.71 9.21 -24.01
CA LYS A 25 4.24 10.20 -23.03
C LYS A 25 3.30 9.56 -22.01
N THR A 26 2.35 8.75 -22.46
CA THR A 26 1.39 8.08 -21.56
C THR A 26 2.08 7.17 -20.54
N CYS A 27 3.11 6.40 -20.96
CA CYS A 27 3.87 5.59 -20.02
C CYS A 27 4.64 6.46 -19.03
N GLN A 28 5.23 7.56 -19.48
CA GLN A 28 5.95 8.49 -18.61
C GLN A 28 5.02 9.18 -17.60
N ASP A 29 3.80 9.54 -17.99
CA ASP A 29 2.79 10.10 -17.08
C ASP A 29 2.39 9.08 -16.00
N VAL A 30 2.25 7.80 -16.37
CA VAL A 30 1.98 6.72 -15.40
C VAL A 30 3.17 6.50 -14.46
N LEU A 31 4.39 6.51 -14.97
CA LEU A 31 5.60 6.41 -14.13
C LEU A 31 5.71 7.58 -13.15
N ALA A 32 5.42 8.81 -13.61
CA ALA A 32 5.38 9.96 -12.73
C ALA A 32 4.33 9.79 -11.61
N SER A 33 3.17 9.23 -11.94
CA SER A 33 2.12 8.92 -10.98
C SER A 33 2.51 7.83 -9.98
N LEU A 34 3.26 6.79 -10.39
CA LEU A 34 3.83 5.80 -9.47
C LEU A 34 4.90 6.41 -8.56
N ARG A 35 5.72 7.32 -9.09
CA ARG A 35 6.71 8.06 -8.28
C ARG A 35 6.04 8.97 -7.24
N SER A 36 4.85 9.53 -7.50
CA SER A 36 4.11 10.26 -6.46
C SER A 36 3.72 9.35 -5.28
N VAL A 37 3.37 8.09 -5.54
CA VAL A 37 3.14 7.11 -4.46
C VAL A 37 4.44 6.81 -3.70
N GLU A 38 5.57 6.69 -4.39
CA GLU A 38 6.88 6.48 -3.75
C GLU A 38 7.27 7.67 -2.85
N HIS A 39 7.05 8.91 -3.32
CA HIS A 39 7.27 10.12 -2.51
C HIS A 39 6.39 10.14 -1.26
N PHE A 40 5.10 9.86 -1.43
CA PHE A 40 4.19 9.68 -0.29
C PHE A 40 4.73 8.67 0.74
N LEU A 41 5.25 7.52 0.27
CA LEU A 41 5.81 6.50 1.16
C LEU A 41 7.11 6.94 1.85
N CYS A 42 7.91 7.83 1.23
CA CYS A 42 9.06 8.43 1.89
C CYS A 42 8.65 9.29 3.08
N ASP A 43 7.63 10.12 2.91
CA ASP A 43 7.12 10.98 3.98
C ASP A 43 6.40 10.14 5.06
N PHE A 44 5.67 9.10 4.65
CA PHE A 44 5.03 8.16 5.56
C PHE A 44 6.04 7.35 6.39
N GLU A 45 7.18 6.96 5.82
CA GLU A 45 8.28 6.33 6.57
C GLU A 45 8.81 7.25 7.67
N VAL A 46 9.04 8.53 7.36
CA VAL A 46 9.50 9.52 8.34
C VAL A 46 8.46 9.70 9.44
N LEU A 47 7.17 9.85 9.08
CA LEU A 47 6.09 10.00 10.04
C LEU A 47 5.96 8.79 10.96
N SER A 48 6.07 7.57 10.43
CA SER A 48 5.92 6.32 11.16
C SER A 48 7.14 5.96 12.02
N SER A 49 8.33 6.49 11.70
CA SER A 49 9.57 6.13 12.40
C SER A 49 9.57 6.57 13.88
N ASP A 50 8.91 7.66 14.18
CA ASP A 50 8.91 8.26 15.51
C ASP A 50 7.75 7.79 16.40
N ARG A 51 6.76 7.07 15.85
CA ARG A 51 5.48 6.86 16.52
C ARG A 51 5.02 5.42 16.60
N ASP A 52 5.27 4.64 15.57
CA ASP A 52 4.62 3.36 15.43
C ASP A 52 5.47 2.24 15.98
N VAL A 53 5.34 2.07 17.30
CA VAL A 53 5.98 1.00 18.04
C VAL A 53 4.90 0.12 18.64
N ALA A 54 4.93 -1.16 18.28
CA ALA A 54 4.03 -2.17 18.85
C ALA A 54 4.78 -3.05 19.85
N PHE A 55 4.11 -3.40 20.93
CA PHE A 55 4.67 -4.23 22.00
C PHE A 55 4.02 -5.62 21.95
N PHE A 56 4.84 -6.64 21.65
CA PHE A 56 4.41 -8.04 21.66
C PHE A 56 5.16 -8.80 22.74
N HIS A 57 4.45 -9.27 23.76
CA HIS A 57 5.04 -9.92 24.92
C HIS A 57 6.20 -9.06 25.51
N ASN A 58 7.42 -9.51 25.35
CA ASN A 58 8.62 -8.80 25.80
C ASN A 58 9.43 -8.21 24.64
N ARG A 59 8.83 -8.04 23.45
CA ARG A 59 9.50 -7.55 22.24
C ARG A 59 8.92 -6.22 21.78
N VAL A 60 9.79 -5.38 21.25
CA VAL A 60 9.44 -4.14 20.61
C VAL A 60 9.55 -4.32 19.10
N PHE A 61 8.50 -4.00 18.38
CA PHE A 61 8.50 -4.02 16.92
C PHE A 61 8.28 -2.61 16.39
N PHE A 62 9.21 -2.16 15.54
CA PHE A 62 9.12 -0.86 14.88
C PHE A 62 8.40 -1.02 13.54
N LEU A 63 7.21 -0.45 13.42
CA LEU A 63 6.40 -0.49 12.20
C LEU A 63 7.10 0.24 11.03
N SER A 64 8.00 1.17 11.32
CA SER A 64 8.84 1.81 10.30
C SER A 64 9.61 0.81 9.41
N ARG A 65 9.90 -0.40 9.91
CA ARG A 65 10.49 -1.46 9.10
C ARG A 65 9.59 -1.91 7.96
N ILE A 66 8.27 -1.92 8.20
CA ILE A 66 7.28 -2.22 7.15
C ILE A 66 7.20 -1.04 6.19
N SER A 67 7.21 0.21 6.70
CA SER A 67 7.20 1.42 5.86
C SER A 67 8.42 1.47 4.91
N ILE A 68 9.61 1.13 5.41
CA ILE A 68 10.82 0.97 4.59
C ILE A 68 10.61 -0.11 3.50
N SER A 69 10.03 -1.26 3.87
CA SER A 69 9.73 -2.33 2.91
C SER A 69 8.74 -1.88 1.84
N LEU A 70 7.70 -1.13 2.21
CA LEU A 70 6.72 -0.56 1.29
C LEU A 70 7.37 0.37 0.26
N LYS A 71 8.20 1.31 0.72
CA LYS A 71 8.96 2.22 -0.14
C LYS A 71 9.88 1.46 -1.10
N CYS A 72 10.70 0.54 -0.60
CA CYS A 72 11.60 -0.26 -1.44
C CYS A 72 10.83 -1.12 -2.45
N THR A 73 9.67 -1.66 -2.06
CA THR A 73 8.82 -2.44 -2.97
C THR A 73 8.24 -1.55 -4.07
N MET A 74 7.82 -0.32 -3.74
CA MET A 74 7.32 0.62 -4.75
C MET A 74 8.40 1.03 -5.75
N GLY A 75 9.60 1.34 -5.30
CA GLY A 75 10.74 1.61 -6.19
C GLY A 75 11.04 0.42 -7.14
N SER A 76 10.90 -0.82 -6.64
CA SER A 76 11.05 -2.02 -7.46
C SER A 76 9.91 -2.19 -8.46
N ILE A 77 8.65 -1.85 -8.10
CA ILE A 77 7.51 -1.82 -9.03
C ILE A 77 7.76 -0.82 -10.16
N ILE A 78 8.23 0.39 -9.82
CA ILE A 78 8.57 1.43 -10.80
C ILE A 78 9.64 0.91 -11.77
N SER A 79 10.72 0.31 -11.25
CA SER A 79 11.77 -0.26 -12.08
C SER A 79 11.25 -1.38 -13.00
N CYS A 80 10.38 -2.27 -12.50
CA CYS A 80 9.76 -3.28 -13.34
C CYS A 80 8.90 -2.65 -14.44
N CYS A 81 8.15 -1.58 -14.14
CA CYS A 81 7.36 -0.86 -15.13
C CYS A 81 8.25 -0.16 -16.17
N GLU A 82 9.39 0.43 -15.78
CA GLU A 82 10.34 1.09 -16.70
C GLU A 82 10.89 0.13 -17.76
N TYR A 83 11.00 -1.16 -17.43
CA TYR A 83 11.47 -2.20 -18.33
C TYR A 83 10.35 -3.07 -18.94
N GLY A 84 9.08 -2.73 -18.68
CA GLY A 84 7.94 -3.50 -19.18
C GLY A 84 7.78 -4.88 -18.55
N CYS A 85 8.39 -5.13 -17.39
CA CYS A 85 8.27 -6.38 -16.64
C CYS A 85 6.95 -6.42 -15.84
N ILE A 86 5.82 -6.44 -16.55
CA ILE A 86 4.48 -6.26 -15.98
C ILE A 86 4.10 -7.38 -15.00
N ALA A 87 4.50 -8.63 -15.28
CA ALA A 87 4.22 -9.76 -14.40
C ALA A 87 4.91 -9.61 -13.04
N ASP A 88 6.18 -9.20 -13.05
CA ASP A 88 6.97 -8.96 -11.84
C ASP A 88 6.43 -7.76 -11.07
N ALA A 89 6.07 -6.67 -11.77
CA ALA A 89 5.43 -5.52 -11.15
C ALA A 89 4.13 -5.89 -10.41
N ASN A 90 3.28 -6.72 -11.00
CA ASN A 90 2.06 -7.22 -10.34
C ASN A 90 2.36 -8.13 -9.15
N THR A 91 3.40 -8.96 -9.23
CA THR A 91 3.85 -9.80 -8.11
C THR A 91 4.31 -8.94 -6.93
N LEU A 92 5.09 -7.90 -7.20
CA LEU A 92 5.53 -6.93 -6.20
C LEU A 92 4.37 -6.09 -5.66
N LEU A 93 3.39 -5.72 -6.50
CA LEU A 93 2.19 -5.01 -6.05
C LEU A 93 1.35 -5.86 -5.09
N ARG A 94 1.34 -7.19 -5.26
CA ARG A 94 0.73 -8.08 -4.26
C ARG A 94 1.44 -7.96 -2.92
N LYS A 95 2.79 -8.04 -2.92
CA LYS A 95 3.57 -7.86 -1.70
C LYS A 95 3.30 -6.50 -1.05
N TYR A 96 3.29 -5.42 -1.84
CA TYR A 96 3.00 -4.07 -1.39
C TYR A 96 1.64 -3.98 -0.68
N ARG A 97 0.59 -4.54 -1.28
CA ARG A 97 -0.75 -4.64 -0.68
C ARG A 97 -0.71 -5.42 0.65
N ASP A 98 -0.06 -6.58 0.65
CA ASP A 98 -0.01 -7.44 1.83
C ASP A 98 0.73 -6.76 2.99
N ASP A 99 1.82 -6.05 2.72
CA ASP A 99 2.58 -5.28 3.71
C ASP A 99 1.73 -4.12 4.30
N LEU A 100 0.95 -3.38 3.49
CA LEU A 100 0.05 -2.32 3.98
C LEU A 100 -1.00 -2.86 4.96
N PHE A 101 -1.66 -3.95 4.60
CA PHE A 101 -2.69 -4.53 5.46
C PHE A 101 -2.11 -5.27 6.66
N PHE A 102 -0.89 -5.74 6.57
CA PHE A 102 -0.17 -6.28 7.71
C PHE A 102 0.23 -5.17 8.70
N TYR A 103 0.67 -4.03 8.22
CA TYR A 103 0.88 -2.84 9.04
C TYR A 103 -0.39 -2.46 9.82
N LEU A 104 -1.53 -2.36 9.12
CA LEU A 104 -2.81 -2.07 9.74
C LEU A 104 -3.23 -3.16 10.76
N TYR A 105 -3.00 -4.43 10.46
CA TYR A 105 -3.30 -5.56 11.33
C TYR A 105 -2.58 -5.45 12.69
N ILE A 106 -1.31 -5.05 12.66
CA ILE A 106 -0.54 -4.82 13.91
C ILE A 106 -1.12 -3.66 14.71
N LEU A 107 -1.50 -2.56 14.06
CA LEU A 107 -2.08 -1.41 14.75
C LEU A 107 -3.47 -1.70 15.31
N VAL A 108 -4.31 -2.44 14.60
CA VAL A 108 -5.61 -2.91 15.12
C VAL A 108 -5.40 -3.74 16.39
N TYR A 109 -4.45 -4.69 16.36
CA TYR A 109 -4.11 -5.47 17.55
C TYR A 109 -3.67 -4.58 18.71
N ASP A 110 -2.76 -3.64 18.48
CA ASP A 110 -2.22 -2.75 19.51
C ASP A 110 -3.31 -1.83 20.11
N SER A 111 -4.19 -1.31 19.27
CA SER A 111 -5.32 -0.48 19.66
C SER A 111 -6.32 -1.26 20.54
N GLU A 112 -6.74 -2.44 20.10
CA GLU A 112 -7.67 -3.31 20.84
C GLU A 112 -7.06 -3.76 22.18
N LYS A 113 -5.77 -4.08 22.21
CA LYS A 113 -5.07 -4.44 23.45
C LYS A 113 -4.99 -3.27 24.44
N LYS A 114 -4.73 -2.07 23.97
CA LYS A 114 -4.69 -0.85 24.82
C LYS A 114 -6.08 -0.50 25.37
N SER A 115 -7.16 -0.81 24.67
CA SER A 115 -8.53 -0.63 25.16
C SER A 115 -8.93 -1.62 26.25
N GLY A 116 -8.09 -2.61 26.55
CA GLY A 116 -8.36 -3.65 27.54
C GLY A 116 -9.29 -4.75 26.99
N ALA A 117 -9.47 -4.84 25.68
CA ALA A 117 -10.26 -5.90 25.09
C ALA A 117 -9.61 -7.26 25.34
N GLU A 118 -10.41 -8.22 25.79
CA GLU A 118 -10.02 -9.63 25.90
C GLU A 118 -10.94 -10.45 25.01
N SER A 119 -10.42 -10.92 23.88
CA SER A 119 -11.19 -11.74 22.95
C SER A 119 -10.34 -12.86 22.38
N LYS A 120 -11.00 -13.94 21.96
CA LYS A 120 -10.31 -15.03 21.26
C LYS A 120 -9.64 -14.53 19.96
N ALA A 121 -10.28 -13.59 19.28
CA ALA A 121 -9.73 -13.00 18.07
C ALA A 121 -8.41 -12.25 18.35
N LEU A 122 -8.37 -11.46 19.43
CA LEU A 122 -7.17 -10.73 19.83
C LEU A 122 -6.02 -11.68 20.20
N PHE A 123 -6.31 -12.78 20.89
CA PHE A 123 -5.33 -13.80 21.20
C PHE A 123 -4.78 -14.49 19.94
N GLU A 124 -5.66 -14.79 18.97
CA GLU A 124 -5.24 -15.34 17.66
C GLU A 124 -4.38 -14.33 16.88
N MET A 125 -4.69 -13.05 16.95
CA MET A 125 -3.86 -11.99 16.33
C MET A 125 -2.48 -11.94 16.96
N GLU A 126 -2.39 -11.92 18.29
CA GLU A 126 -1.11 -11.91 19.03
C GLU A 126 -0.25 -13.11 18.66
N HIS A 127 -0.83 -14.29 18.68
CA HIS A 127 -0.13 -15.53 18.32
C HIS A 127 0.38 -15.51 16.88
N ASN A 128 -0.44 -15.06 15.94
CA ASN A 128 -0.04 -14.96 14.52
C ASN A 128 1.10 -13.97 14.30
N ILE A 129 1.06 -12.80 14.94
CA ILE A 129 2.11 -11.79 14.82
C ILE A 129 3.41 -12.31 15.46
N ASP A 130 3.33 -12.91 16.65
CA ASP A 130 4.51 -13.42 17.33
C ASP A 130 5.16 -14.59 16.56
N SER A 131 4.37 -15.52 16.07
CA SER A 131 4.85 -16.64 15.22
C SER A 131 5.47 -16.13 13.90
N TRP A 132 4.91 -15.07 13.32
CA TRP A 132 5.50 -14.44 12.14
C TRP A 132 6.84 -13.78 12.47
N LEU A 133 6.94 -13.05 13.58
CA LEU A 133 8.19 -12.42 14.03
C LEU A 133 9.27 -13.44 14.36
N GLN A 134 8.88 -14.66 14.74
CA GLN A 134 9.80 -15.76 15.03
C GLN A 134 10.15 -16.63 13.83
N ASN A 135 9.63 -16.31 12.64
CA ASN A 135 9.74 -17.12 11.42
C ASN A 135 9.14 -18.53 11.56
N GLU A 136 8.19 -18.71 12.46
CA GLU A 136 7.43 -19.96 12.62
C GLU A 136 6.26 -20.04 11.64
N LEU A 137 5.76 -18.88 11.19
CA LEU A 137 4.78 -18.76 10.11
C LEU A 137 5.48 -18.31 8.83
N ASN A 138 5.35 -19.10 7.76
CA ASN A 138 5.91 -18.75 6.45
C ASN A 138 5.24 -17.52 5.82
N HIS A 139 3.93 -17.31 6.07
CA HIS A 139 3.19 -16.13 5.63
C HIS A 139 1.87 -16.00 6.39
N LEU A 140 1.44 -14.76 6.58
CA LEU A 140 0.08 -14.45 7.01
C LEU A 140 -0.85 -14.42 5.80
N ASN A 141 -1.92 -15.20 5.85
CA ASN A 141 -2.91 -15.18 4.79
C ASN A 141 -3.68 -13.86 4.83
N ILE A 142 -3.67 -13.11 3.74
CA ILE A 142 -4.34 -11.81 3.65
C ILE A 142 -5.85 -11.88 4.00
N ASN A 143 -6.54 -12.97 3.69
CA ASN A 143 -7.93 -13.12 4.06
C ASN A 143 -8.14 -13.24 5.57
N SER A 144 -7.19 -13.88 6.28
CA SER A 144 -7.20 -13.95 7.75
C SER A 144 -6.91 -12.58 8.36
N VAL A 145 -5.98 -11.83 7.78
CA VAL A 145 -5.67 -10.45 8.17
C VAL A 145 -6.89 -9.56 8.02
N LEU A 146 -7.53 -9.56 6.85
CA LEU A 146 -8.75 -8.77 6.60
C LEU A 146 -9.92 -9.16 7.51
N LYS A 147 -10.08 -10.46 7.79
CA LYS A 147 -11.11 -10.93 8.71
C LYS A 147 -10.87 -10.43 10.13
N ALA A 148 -9.62 -10.40 10.56
CA ALA A 148 -9.26 -9.87 11.87
C ALA A 148 -9.43 -8.35 11.96
N ILE A 149 -9.02 -7.59 10.92
CA ILE A 149 -9.29 -6.15 10.82
C ILE A 149 -10.81 -5.89 10.90
N ALA A 150 -11.61 -6.67 10.18
CA ALA A 150 -13.07 -6.57 10.20
C ALA A 150 -13.71 -7.12 11.51
N SER A 151 -12.95 -7.57 12.50
CA SER A 151 -13.48 -7.89 13.82
C SER A 151 -13.72 -6.65 14.68
N SER A 152 -13.04 -5.54 14.41
CA SER A 152 -13.39 -4.25 14.97
C SER A 152 -14.72 -3.75 14.38
N PRO A 153 -15.73 -3.42 15.22
CA PRO A 153 -17.05 -3.00 14.72
C PRO A 153 -16.98 -1.79 13.78
N GLU A 154 -16.19 -0.79 14.13
CA GLU A 154 -16.04 0.46 13.37
C GLU A 154 -15.43 0.19 11.98
N LEU A 155 -14.36 -0.59 11.91
CA LEU A 155 -13.73 -0.97 10.66
C LEU A 155 -14.65 -1.86 9.80
N ASN A 156 -15.39 -2.78 10.43
CA ASN A 156 -16.34 -3.64 9.73
C ASN A 156 -17.47 -2.85 9.08
N ASP A 157 -18.02 -1.87 9.78
CA ASP A 157 -19.10 -1.02 9.26
C ASP A 157 -18.58 -0.16 8.09
N ALA A 158 -17.39 0.41 8.19
CA ALA A 158 -16.75 1.12 7.10
C ALA A 158 -16.51 0.20 5.87
N ILE A 159 -15.92 -0.98 6.08
CA ILE A 159 -15.65 -1.95 5.00
C ILE A 159 -16.93 -2.36 4.27
N LYS A 160 -18.04 -2.55 5.00
CA LYS A 160 -19.34 -2.93 4.41
C LYS A 160 -20.01 -1.77 3.70
N SER A 161 -20.09 -0.60 4.35
CA SER A 161 -20.80 0.59 3.84
C SER A 161 -20.20 1.07 2.52
N TYR A 162 -18.90 1.01 2.38
CA TYR A 162 -18.18 1.46 1.17
C TYR A 162 -17.78 0.33 0.21
N LYS A 163 -18.27 -0.90 0.46
CA LYS A 163 -18.01 -2.07 -0.40
C LYS A 163 -16.53 -2.33 -0.68
N LEU A 164 -15.65 -1.89 0.23
CA LEU A 164 -14.20 -1.98 0.06
C LEU A 164 -13.74 -3.43 -0.20
N LYS A 165 -14.47 -4.40 0.36
CA LYS A 165 -14.19 -5.82 0.16
C LYS A 165 -14.31 -6.25 -1.30
N SER A 166 -15.30 -5.77 -2.06
CA SER A 166 -15.53 -6.20 -3.44
C SER A 166 -14.39 -5.79 -4.37
N ASP A 167 -13.91 -4.54 -4.23
CA ASP A 167 -12.81 -4.02 -5.01
C ASP A 167 -11.47 -4.64 -4.59
N PHE A 168 -11.28 -4.81 -3.30
CA PHE A 168 -10.12 -5.53 -2.78
C PHE A 168 -10.06 -6.98 -3.29
N ASP A 169 -11.19 -7.71 -3.32
CA ASP A 169 -11.28 -9.07 -3.85
C ASP A 169 -10.99 -9.11 -5.36
N ARG A 170 -11.43 -8.08 -6.11
CA ARG A 170 -11.15 -7.92 -7.55
C ARG A 170 -9.64 -7.77 -7.79
N ILE A 171 -9.01 -6.84 -7.07
CA ILE A 171 -7.56 -6.60 -7.14
C ILE A 171 -6.80 -7.85 -6.71
N SER A 172 -7.20 -8.47 -5.61
CA SER A 172 -6.56 -9.68 -5.08
C SER A 172 -6.58 -10.85 -6.08
N ARG A 173 -7.71 -11.07 -6.73
CA ARG A 173 -7.81 -12.13 -7.78
C ARG A 173 -6.87 -11.85 -8.94
N ARG A 174 -6.78 -10.58 -9.39
CA ARG A 174 -5.86 -10.19 -10.46
C ARG A 174 -4.41 -10.43 -10.04
N LEU A 175 -3.99 -9.95 -8.90
CA LEU A 175 -2.61 -10.07 -8.42
C LEU A 175 -2.21 -11.53 -8.15
N ASN A 176 -3.12 -12.33 -7.60
CA ASN A 176 -2.87 -13.76 -7.35
C ASN A 176 -2.62 -14.57 -8.64
N SER A 177 -3.20 -14.15 -9.77
CA SER A 177 -2.96 -14.83 -11.05
C SER A 177 -1.51 -14.72 -11.53
N PHE A 178 -0.78 -13.68 -11.12
CA PHE A 178 0.63 -13.52 -11.47
C PHE A 178 1.56 -14.33 -10.56
N VAL A 179 1.23 -14.48 -9.28
CA VAL A 179 2.11 -15.15 -8.29
C VAL A 179 2.05 -16.67 -8.39
N HIS A 180 0.88 -17.22 -8.69
CA HIS A 180 0.71 -18.69 -8.68
C HIS A 180 1.02 -19.36 -10.02
N GLY A 181 1.65 -18.65 -10.96
CA GLY A 181 2.03 -19.22 -12.26
C GLY A 181 0.83 -19.80 -13.00
N ASN A 182 -0.36 -19.18 -12.83
CA ASN A 182 -1.56 -19.56 -13.56
C ASN A 182 -1.32 -19.36 -15.05
N GLY A 183 -0.83 -20.42 -15.70
CA GLY A 183 -0.10 -20.49 -16.96
C GLY A 183 -0.60 -19.59 -18.07
N TYR A 184 -1.93 -19.41 -18.20
CA TYR A 184 -2.46 -18.57 -19.25
C TYR A 184 -2.12 -17.08 -19.05
N TRP A 185 -2.30 -16.52 -17.86
CA TRP A 185 -2.06 -15.10 -17.60
C TRP A 185 -0.58 -14.77 -17.44
N PHE A 186 0.21 -15.66 -16.85
CA PHE A 186 1.63 -15.44 -16.63
C PHE A 186 2.45 -15.65 -17.92
N TYR A 187 2.17 -16.73 -18.67
CA TYR A 187 2.97 -17.12 -19.83
C TYR A 187 2.44 -16.58 -21.17
N ASN A 188 1.17 -16.20 -21.24
CA ASN A 188 0.60 -15.54 -22.42
C ASN A 188 0.55 -14.01 -22.29
N GLN A 189 1.11 -13.42 -21.23
CA GLN A 189 1.44 -12.01 -21.25
C GLN A 189 2.48 -11.84 -22.36
N PRO A 190 2.18 -11.11 -23.43
CA PRO A 190 3.13 -10.96 -24.53
C PRO A 190 4.34 -10.20 -23.99
N SER A 191 5.36 -10.94 -23.58
CA SER A 191 6.64 -10.36 -23.18
C SER A 191 7.33 -9.68 -24.36
N ASN A 192 6.90 -9.97 -25.59
CA ASN A 192 7.64 -9.63 -26.80
C ASN A 192 6.87 -8.75 -27.79
N ASP A 193 5.56 -8.54 -27.64
CA ASP A 193 4.72 -7.91 -28.67
C ASP A 193 3.82 -6.79 -28.12
N TYR A 194 4.09 -6.25 -26.92
CA TYR A 194 3.34 -5.11 -26.43
C TYR A 194 3.54 -3.92 -27.36
N LYS A 195 2.45 -3.46 -27.96
CA LYS A 195 2.42 -2.11 -28.51
C LYS A 195 2.48 -1.13 -27.32
N GLY A 196 3.09 0.03 -27.53
CA GLY A 196 3.23 1.01 -26.45
C GLY A 196 1.92 1.38 -25.74
N SER A 197 0.78 1.30 -26.44
CA SER A 197 -0.56 1.51 -25.86
C SER A 197 -0.97 0.39 -24.89
N GLU A 198 -0.59 -0.86 -25.14
CA GLU A 198 -0.91 -1.99 -24.26
C GLU A 198 -0.07 -1.95 -22.98
N LEU A 199 1.22 -1.61 -23.10
CA LEU A 199 2.09 -1.36 -21.94
C LEU A 199 1.53 -0.23 -21.06
N ALA A 200 1.11 0.87 -21.66
CA ALA A 200 0.53 2.00 -20.93
C ALA A 200 -0.73 1.59 -20.16
N ILE A 201 -1.60 0.76 -20.77
CA ILE A 201 -2.82 0.27 -20.12
C ILE A 201 -2.49 -0.63 -18.92
N GLU A 202 -1.55 -1.57 -19.07
CA GLU A 202 -1.18 -2.46 -17.97
C GLU A 202 -0.47 -1.70 -16.84
N MET A 203 0.42 -0.79 -17.17
CA MET A 203 1.07 0.09 -16.19
C MET A 203 0.05 0.97 -15.46
N ALA A 204 -0.96 1.51 -16.16
CA ALA A 204 -2.03 2.29 -15.56
C ALA A 204 -2.87 1.46 -14.56
N LYS A 205 -3.13 0.17 -14.87
CA LYS A 205 -3.80 -0.74 -13.92
C LYS A 205 -2.96 -0.94 -12.65
N ILE A 206 -1.66 -1.12 -12.78
CA ILE A 206 -0.74 -1.25 -11.65
C ILE A 206 -0.77 0.02 -10.80
N CYS A 207 -0.67 1.19 -11.43
CA CYS A 207 -0.71 2.49 -10.76
C CYS A 207 -2.03 2.72 -10.01
N ASN A 208 -3.16 2.47 -10.68
CA ASN A 208 -4.48 2.65 -10.07
C ASN A 208 -4.70 1.69 -8.89
N ASP A 209 -4.29 0.43 -9.01
CA ASP A 209 -4.42 -0.52 -7.91
C ASP A 209 -3.48 -0.17 -6.74
N ALA A 210 -2.25 0.32 -7.02
CA ALA A 210 -1.33 0.79 -5.97
C ALA A 210 -1.94 1.97 -5.20
N LYS A 211 -2.45 2.98 -5.92
CA LYS A 211 -3.12 4.13 -5.32
C LYS A 211 -4.36 3.72 -4.52
N TYR A 212 -5.21 2.88 -5.11
CA TYR A 212 -6.43 2.41 -4.45
C TYR A 212 -6.13 1.70 -3.12
N VAL A 213 -5.20 0.74 -3.10
CA VAL A 213 -4.88 0.02 -1.86
C VAL A 213 -4.25 0.92 -0.82
N THR A 214 -3.49 1.95 -1.23
CA THR A 214 -2.92 2.97 -0.33
C THR A 214 -4.02 3.85 0.27
N VAL A 215 -4.96 4.34 -0.54
CA VAL A 215 -6.09 5.15 -0.07
C VAL A 215 -6.98 4.37 0.90
N VAL A 216 -7.30 3.11 0.57
CA VAL A 216 -8.08 2.24 1.47
C VAL A 216 -7.33 1.98 2.77
N PHE A 217 -6.02 1.75 2.70
CA PHE A 217 -5.18 1.62 3.89
C PHE A 217 -5.25 2.87 4.76
N LEU A 218 -5.07 4.06 4.20
CA LEU A 218 -5.13 5.33 4.94
C LEU A 218 -6.50 5.56 5.56
N PHE A 219 -7.57 5.29 4.81
CA PHE A 219 -8.94 5.40 5.32
C PHE A 219 -9.16 4.53 6.56
N LEU A 220 -8.76 3.26 6.50
CA LEU A 220 -8.89 2.34 7.63
C LEU A 220 -7.91 2.67 8.77
N LEU A 221 -6.72 3.19 8.46
CA LEU A 221 -5.73 3.63 9.44
C LEU A 221 -6.26 4.80 10.27
N MET A 222 -6.87 5.79 9.63
CA MET A 222 -7.48 6.95 10.30
C MET A 222 -8.63 6.54 11.23
N LEU A 223 -9.42 5.55 10.85
CA LEU A 223 -10.49 5.02 11.72
C LEU A 223 -9.93 4.24 12.90
N CYS A 224 -8.87 3.46 12.68
CA CYS A 224 -8.28 2.62 13.72
C CYS A 224 -7.41 3.41 14.71
N THR A 225 -6.53 4.27 14.16
CA THR A 225 -5.51 4.97 14.94
C THR A 225 -5.26 6.35 14.32
N PRO A 226 -6.15 7.34 14.56
CA PRO A 226 -6.00 8.70 13.98
C PRO A 226 -4.64 9.31 14.22
N ILE A 227 -4.06 9.10 15.41
CA ILE A 227 -2.75 9.63 15.79
C ILE A 227 -1.63 9.22 14.84
N ALA A 228 -1.74 8.07 14.18
CA ALA A 228 -0.74 7.59 13.20
C ALA A 228 -0.69 8.46 11.93
N THR A 229 -1.70 9.29 11.70
CA THR A 229 -1.82 10.15 10.51
C THR A 229 -1.75 11.64 10.83
N MET A 230 -1.69 12.03 12.11
CA MET A 230 -1.56 13.42 12.55
C MET A 230 -0.17 13.97 12.25
N SER A 231 -0.03 15.28 12.09
CA SER A 231 1.28 15.91 11.94
C SER A 231 2.07 15.89 13.25
N THR A 232 3.40 15.87 13.15
CA THR A 232 4.30 15.89 14.32
C THR A 232 4.13 17.15 15.12
N ASP A 233 3.97 18.31 14.46
CA ASP A 233 3.81 19.62 15.13
C ASP A 233 2.52 19.68 15.93
N TYR A 234 1.44 19.10 15.40
CA TYR A 234 0.17 19.04 16.13
C TYR A 234 0.29 18.19 17.41
N ILE A 235 0.90 17.00 17.31
CA ILE A 235 1.13 16.15 18.48
C ILE A 235 2.04 16.84 19.49
N ALA A 236 3.09 17.51 19.05
CA ALA A 236 3.99 18.26 19.94
C ALA A 236 3.25 19.38 20.69
N CYS A 237 2.27 20.04 20.07
CA CYS A 237 1.40 21.01 20.76
C CYS A 237 0.54 20.31 21.82
N LEU A 238 -0.09 19.18 21.49
CA LEU A 238 -0.91 18.41 22.43
C LEU A 238 -0.09 17.92 23.63
N ASP A 239 1.08 17.37 23.40
CA ASP A 239 1.99 16.84 24.43
C ASP A 239 2.51 17.96 25.35
N SER A 240 2.68 19.16 24.81
CA SER A 240 3.11 20.34 25.55
C SER A 240 1.96 21.07 26.26
N GLY A 241 0.70 20.62 26.07
CA GLY A 241 -0.49 21.29 26.59
C GLY A 241 -0.73 22.67 25.97
N ILE A 242 -0.19 22.92 24.78
CA ILE A 242 -0.35 24.15 24.00
C ILE A 242 -1.46 23.92 22.99
N GLN A 243 -2.40 24.87 22.93
CA GLN A 243 -3.43 24.80 21.88
C GLN A 243 -2.78 25.00 20.53
N PRO A 244 -3.02 24.09 19.54
CA PRO A 244 -2.53 24.28 18.18
C PRO A 244 -3.03 25.60 17.60
N PRO A 245 -2.25 26.25 16.71
CA PRO A 245 -2.66 27.52 16.08
C PRO A 245 -4.00 27.36 15.33
N ASP A 246 -4.84 28.40 15.37
CA ASP A 246 -6.09 28.44 14.62
C ASP A 246 -5.81 28.20 13.12
N GLY A 247 -6.60 27.33 12.48
CA GLY A 247 -6.43 26.96 11.09
C GLY A 247 -5.22 26.07 10.83
N SER A 248 -4.59 25.54 11.88
CA SER A 248 -3.59 24.49 11.68
C SER A 248 -4.26 23.24 11.15
N GLN A 249 -4.03 22.92 9.89
CA GLN A 249 -4.50 21.68 9.23
C GLN A 249 -3.74 20.44 9.73
N TYR A 250 -3.27 20.46 10.96
CA TYR A 250 -2.34 19.48 11.50
C TYR A 250 -2.99 18.23 12.06
N TRP A 251 -4.32 18.15 12.03
CA TRP A 251 -5.05 16.93 12.35
C TRP A 251 -4.63 15.77 11.45
N VAL A 252 -4.46 16.05 10.15
CA VAL A 252 -3.87 15.12 9.18
C VAL A 252 -2.56 15.72 8.70
N ALA A 253 -1.50 14.92 8.63
CA ALA A 253 -0.23 15.37 8.06
C ALA A 253 -0.46 15.87 6.61
N PRO A 254 0.06 17.05 6.23
CA PRO A 254 -0.27 17.69 4.95
C PRO A 254 -0.09 16.77 3.73
N PHE A 255 0.99 15.99 3.69
CA PHE A 255 1.25 15.07 2.57
C PHE A 255 0.22 13.92 2.47
N ILE A 256 -0.39 13.50 3.60
CA ILE A 256 -1.47 12.52 3.63
C ILE A 256 -2.75 13.14 3.07
N GLN A 257 -3.06 14.36 3.48
CA GLN A 257 -4.22 15.10 2.99
C GLN A 257 -4.11 15.35 1.49
N GLU A 258 -2.96 15.82 1.01
CA GLU A 258 -2.68 16.02 -0.42
C GLU A 258 -2.88 14.72 -1.20
N PHE A 259 -2.31 13.61 -0.71
CA PHE A 259 -2.45 12.31 -1.36
C PHE A 259 -3.91 11.84 -1.44
N LEU A 260 -4.70 12.04 -0.37
CA LEU A 260 -6.12 11.69 -0.36
C LEU A 260 -6.93 12.56 -1.32
N VAL A 261 -6.71 13.87 -1.35
CA VAL A 261 -7.39 14.80 -2.26
C VAL A 261 -7.05 14.49 -3.72
N GLU A 262 -5.79 14.25 -4.05
CA GLU A 262 -5.37 13.88 -5.40
C GLU A 262 -5.97 12.56 -5.89
N ASN A 263 -6.33 11.67 -4.98
CA ASN A 263 -6.82 10.33 -5.27
C ASN A 263 -8.27 10.09 -4.79
N GLU A 264 -9.02 11.15 -4.47
CA GLU A 264 -10.40 11.06 -3.96
C GLU A 264 -11.35 10.29 -4.89
N SER A 265 -11.14 10.38 -6.21
CA SER A 265 -11.93 9.67 -7.22
C SER A 265 -11.82 8.13 -7.14
N LEU A 266 -10.83 7.61 -6.43
CA LEU A 266 -10.62 6.16 -6.25
C LEU A 266 -11.51 5.57 -5.16
N ILE A 267 -11.99 6.39 -4.24
CA ILE A 267 -12.95 6.01 -3.17
C ILE A 267 -14.23 6.82 -3.30
N SER A 268 -15.31 6.35 -2.69
CA SER A 268 -16.55 7.10 -2.65
C SER A 268 -16.36 8.42 -1.89
N GLU A 269 -16.91 9.52 -2.41
CA GLU A 269 -16.98 10.83 -1.74
C GLU A 269 -17.46 10.73 -0.28
N ASN A 270 -18.36 9.78 -0.04
CA ASN A 270 -18.89 9.49 1.29
C ASN A 270 -17.82 8.91 2.25
N CYS A 271 -16.71 8.36 1.76
CA CYS A 271 -15.64 7.86 2.64
C CYS A 271 -14.96 8.99 3.43
N LEU A 272 -14.67 10.10 2.77
CA LEU A 272 -14.09 11.29 3.44
C LEU A 272 -15.10 11.90 4.41
N GLN A 273 -16.39 11.97 4.02
CA GLN A 273 -17.44 12.44 4.93
C GLN A 273 -17.57 11.52 6.15
N TYR A 274 -17.48 10.20 5.94
CA TYR A 274 -17.53 9.24 7.06
C TYR A 274 -16.36 9.45 8.04
N LEU A 275 -15.15 9.76 7.56
CA LEU A 275 -14.02 10.08 8.43
C LEU A 275 -14.30 11.33 9.27
N ARG A 276 -14.86 12.40 8.67
CA ARG A 276 -15.25 13.62 9.38
C ARG A 276 -16.31 13.37 10.45
N ASP A 277 -17.26 12.49 10.18
CA ASP A 277 -18.37 12.19 11.09
C ASP A 277 -18.02 11.22 12.21
N ASN A 278 -17.01 10.37 12.02
CA ASN A 278 -16.65 9.28 12.95
C ASN A 278 -15.27 9.42 13.59
N THR A 279 -14.52 10.45 13.23
CA THR A 279 -13.22 10.76 13.82
C THR A 279 -13.12 12.24 14.15
N SER A 280 -12.13 12.63 14.93
CA SER A 280 -11.79 14.03 15.15
C SER A 280 -10.92 14.61 14.03
N MET A 281 -10.77 13.91 12.91
CA MET A 281 -9.89 14.31 11.81
C MET A 281 -10.56 15.39 10.95
N GLU A 282 -9.89 16.51 10.77
CA GLU A 282 -10.26 17.55 9.80
C GLU A 282 -9.53 17.26 8.47
N ILE A 283 -10.24 16.66 7.54
CA ILE A 283 -9.74 16.24 6.22
C ILE A 283 -10.30 17.17 5.16
#